data_dbbfd73c319bff3b26ca540d1e97cf01
#
_entry.id   dbbfd73c319bff3b26ca540d1e97cf01
#
_cell.length_a   1.000
_cell.length_b   1.000
_cell.length_c   1.000
_cell.angle_alpha   90.00
_cell.angle_beta   90.00
_cell.angle_gamma   90.00
#
_symmetry.space_group_name_H-M   'P 1'
#
loop_
_entity.id
_entity.type
_entity.pdbx_description
1 polymer ?
#
loop_
_entity_poly.entity_id
_entity_poly.type
_entity_poly.pdbx_seq_one_letter_code
_entity_poly.pdbx_strand_id
1 'polypeptide(L)'
;MLRNMNNHLDVYGFDPFQVKLVSVSHGPGVKYFLNDLSGTPWAGEKIDPQLSERMAGLAKYGVEFYLCKITFARLKVPHEKIREASHVKLVPSGVATVADLQAKGFSYLKCG
;
A
#
# COMPACT_ATOMS: atom_id res chain seq x y z
N MET A 1 -6.69 -7.01 -3.75
CA MET A 1 -6.05 -6.77 -2.45
C MET A 1 -6.98 -6.12 -1.43
N LEU A 2 -7.57 -4.97 -1.72
CA LEU A 2 -8.42 -4.26 -0.75
C LEU A 2 -9.61 -5.08 -0.28
N ARG A 3 -10.26 -5.81 -1.19
CA ARG A 3 -11.36 -6.70 -0.83
C ARG A 3 -10.90 -7.79 0.15
N ASN A 4 -9.73 -8.38 -0.11
CA ASN A 4 -9.18 -9.42 0.75
C ASN A 4 -8.84 -8.88 2.14
N MET A 5 -8.31 -7.65 2.21
CA MET A 5 -8.04 -7.00 3.49
C MET A 5 -9.33 -6.73 4.26
N ASN A 6 -10.37 -6.25 3.57
CA ASN A 6 -11.68 -6.02 4.19
C ASN A 6 -12.27 -7.32 4.72
N ASN A 7 -12.21 -8.40 3.95
CA ASN A 7 -12.72 -9.71 4.38
C ASN A 7 -11.95 -10.24 5.58
N HIS A 8 -10.63 -10.03 5.60
CA HIS A 8 -9.79 -10.45 6.73
C HIS A 8 -10.16 -9.69 8.00
N LEU A 9 -10.35 -8.37 7.88
CA LEU A 9 -10.78 -7.55 9.01
C LEU A 9 -12.17 -7.96 9.52
N ASP A 10 -13.07 -8.32 8.61
CA ASP A 10 -14.44 -8.74 8.99
C ASP A 10 -14.42 -9.97 9.90
N VAL A 11 -13.55 -10.92 9.64
CA VAL A 11 -13.38 -12.11 10.48
C VAL A 11 -13.07 -11.73 11.93
N TYR A 12 -12.34 -10.63 12.14
CA TYR A 12 -11.95 -10.13 13.47
C TYR A 12 -12.83 -8.99 13.96
N GLY A 13 -14.00 -8.76 13.33
CA GLY A 13 -14.94 -7.72 13.72
C GLY A 13 -14.40 -6.31 13.55
N PHE A 14 -13.43 -6.11 12.65
CA PHE A 14 -12.76 -4.82 12.41
C PHE A 14 -12.05 -4.28 13.66
N ASP A 15 -11.65 -5.15 14.58
CA ASP A 15 -10.97 -4.75 15.83
C ASP A 15 -9.47 -4.57 15.58
N PRO A 16 -8.93 -3.32 15.66
CA PRO A 16 -7.50 -3.08 15.41
C PRO A 16 -6.58 -3.67 16.47
N PHE A 17 -7.12 -4.09 17.61
CA PHE A 17 -6.35 -4.77 18.66
C PHE A 17 -6.22 -6.27 18.42
N GLN A 18 -7.07 -6.86 17.57
CA GLN A 18 -7.02 -8.28 17.28
C GLN A 18 -6.23 -8.60 16.00
N VAL A 19 -6.20 -7.66 15.05
CA VAL A 19 -5.50 -7.88 13.79
C VAL A 19 -4.84 -6.58 13.33
N LYS A 20 -3.60 -6.69 12.83
CA LYS A 20 -2.88 -5.59 12.20
C LYS A 20 -2.53 -5.99 10.78
N LEU A 21 -2.97 -5.21 9.81
CA LEU A 21 -2.67 -5.42 8.40
C LEU A 21 -1.73 -4.34 7.88
N VAL A 22 -0.72 -4.76 7.13
CA VAL A 22 0.22 -3.86 6.46
C VAL A 22 0.34 -4.32 5.01
N SER A 23 0.16 -3.38 4.08
CA SER A 23 0.39 -3.62 2.65
C SER A 23 1.76 -3.10 2.28
N VAL A 24 2.54 -3.90 1.57
CA VAL A 24 3.84 -3.48 1.03
C VAL A 24 3.74 -3.56 -0.49
N SER A 25 3.82 -2.41 -1.16
CA SER A 25 3.69 -2.31 -2.61
C SER A 25 5.02 -1.97 -3.27
N HIS A 26 5.31 -2.65 -4.38
CA HIS A 26 6.48 -2.39 -5.21
C HIS A 26 6.10 -2.59 -6.68
N GLY A 27 6.98 -2.16 -7.60
CA GLY A 27 6.71 -2.26 -9.04
C GLY A 27 5.43 -1.51 -9.42
N PRO A 28 4.63 -2.05 -10.36
CA PRO A 28 3.42 -1.36 -10.84
C PRO A 28 2.38 -1.07 -9.75
N GLY A 29 2.43 -1.78 -8.62
CA GLY A 29 1.47 -1.58 -7.52
C GLY A 29 1.52 -0.19 -6.91
N VAL A 30 2.64 0.53 -7.03
CA VAL A 30 2.77 1.87 -6.45
C VAL A 30 1.94 2.91 -7.18
N LYS A 31 1.53 2.66 -8.44
CA LYS A 31 0.75 3.63 -9.22
C LYS A 31 -0.57 4.01 -8.58
N TYR A 32 -1.16 3.14 -7.79
CA TYR A 32 -2.43 3.38 -7.12
C TYR A 32 -2.34 4.41 -6.00
N PHE A 33 -1.13 4.80 -5.62
CA PHE A 33 -0.89 5.76 -4.55
C PHE A 33 -0.44 7.13 -5.06
N LEU A 34 -0.45 7.33 -6.39
CA LEU A 34 -0.02 8.59 -7.00
C LEU A 34 -1.22 9.52 -7.23
N ASN A 35 -0.97 10.83 -7.17
CA ASN A 35 -1.99 11.86 -7.44
C ASN A 35 -2.42 11.84 -8.90
N ASP A 36 -1.46 11.64 -9.81
CA ASP A 36 -1.68 11.50 -11.24
C ASP A 36 -0.57 10.65 -11.83
N LEU A 37 -0.78 10.16 -13.05
CA LEU A 37 0.17 9.27 -13.72
C LEU A 37 0.99 9.97 -14.81
N SER A 38 0.84 11.28 -14.99
CA SER A 38 1.59 12.02 -16.01
C SER A 38 3.09 11.93 -15.73
N GLY A 39 3.88 11.75 -16.79
CA GLY A 39 5.33 11.61 -16.65
C GLY A 39 5.80 10.29 -16.03
N THR A 40 4.91 9.33 -15.86
CA THR A 40 5.25 8.00 -15.34
C THR A 40 5.09 6.93 -16.43
N PRO A 41 5.62 5.71 -16.22
CA PRO A 41 5.42 4.61 -17.17
C PRO A 41 3.95 4.24 -17.41
N TRP A 42 3.05 4.69 -16.52
CA TRP A 42 1.61 4.37 -16.59
C TRP A 42 0.74 5.53 -17.03
N ALA A 43 1.32 6.51 -17.73
CA ALA A 43 0.63 7.78 -18.07
C ALA A 43 -0.69 7.59 -18.84
N GLY A 44 -0.84 6.49 -19.59
CA GLY A 44 -2.08 6.22 -20.33
C GLY A 44 -3.14 5.45 -19.56
N GLU A 45 -2.87 5.06 -18.33
CA GLU A 45 -3.80 4.26 -17.53
C GLU A 45 -4.73 5.15 -16.72
N LYS A 46 -5.89 4.60 -16.38
CA LYS A 46 -6.87 5.25 -15.51
C LYS A 46 -6.99 4.46 -14.21
N ILE A 47 -7.02 5.19 -13.10
CA ILE A 47 -7.20 4.59 -11.78
C ILE A 47 -8.59 4.96 -11.27
N ASP A 48 -9.31 3.98 -10.70
CA ASP A 48 -10.62 4.19 -10.10
C ASP A 48 -10.49 5.22 -8.96
N PRO A 49 -11.19 6.37 -9.05
CA PRO A 49 -11.11 7.38 -8.00
C PRO A 49 -11.60 6.90 -6.64
N GLN A 50 -12.38 5.84 -6.58
CA GLN A 50 -12.87 5.27 -5.32
C GLN A 50 -11.78 4.52 -4.55
N LEU A 51 -10.65 4.17 -5.19
CA LEU A 51 -9.57 3.44 -4.52
C LEU A 51 -9.02 4.19 -3.31
N SER A 52 -8.81 5.50 -3.44
CA SER A 52 -8.29 6.30 -2.34
C SER A 52 -9.26 6.33 -1.15
N GLU A 53 -10.56 6.40 -1.41
CA GLU A 53 -11.59 6.36 -0.37
C GLU A 53 -11.61 5.01 0.32
N ARG A 54 -11.47 3.93 -0.44
CA ARG A 54 -11.44 2.57 0.10
C ARG A 54 -10.20 2.35 0.98
N MET A 55 -9.05 2.85 0.55
CA MET A 55 -7.82 2.79 1.34
C MET A 55 -7.96 3.58 2.63
N ALA A 56 -8.52 4.78 2.57
CA ALA A 56 -8.75 5.60 3.76
C ALA A 56 -9.73 4.92 4.72
N GLY A 57 -10.75 4.24 4.19
CA GLY A 57 -11.70 3.46 4.98
C GLY A 57 -11.02 2.33 5.75
N LEU A 58 -10.11 1.59 5.09
CA LEU A 58 -9.33 0.55 5.74
C LEU A 58 -8.36 1.12 6.78
N ALA A 59 -7.79 2.29 6.50
CA ALA A 59 -6.86 2.94 7.42
C ALA A 59 -7.50 3.29 8.76
N LYS A 60 -8.81 3.52 8.79
CA LYS A 60 -9.55 3.75 10.04
C LYS A 60 -9.49 2.55 10.99
N TYR A 61 -9.24 1.36 10.44
CA TYR A 61 -9.08 0.13 11.22
C TYR A 61 -7.61 -0.25 11.41
N GLY A 62 -6.70 0.70 11.21
CA GLY A 62 -5.28 0.53 11.47
C GLY A 62 -4.46 -0.05 10.32
N VAL A 63 -5.02 -0.20 9.12
CA VAL A 63 -4.26 -0.67 7.96
C VAL A 63 -3.27 0.40 7.51
N GLU A 64 -2.02 -0.01 7.28
CA GLU A 64 -0.98 0.87 6.75
C GLU A 64 -0.54 0.38 5.38
N PHE A 65 -0.16 1.33 4.51
CA PHE A 65 0.29 1.07 3.15
C PHE A 65 1.71 1.56 2.98
N TYR A 66 2.65 0.64 2.77
CA TYR A 66 4.07 0.95 2.61
C TYR A 66 4.44 0.83 1.13
N LEU A 67 5.21 1.81 0.64
CA LEU A 67 5.67 1.87 -0.75
C LEU A 67 7.18 1.70 -0.81
N CYS A 68 7.65 0.88 -1.74
CA CYS A 68 9.07 0.60 -1.92
C CYS A 68 9.79 1.78 -2.58
N LYS A 69 10.71 2.39 -1.85
CA LYS A 69 11.49 3.53 -2.34
C LYS A 69 12.37 3.17 -3.55
N ILE A 70 12.86 1.95 -3.60
CA ILE A 70 13.67 1.46 -4.72
C ILE A 70 12.88 1.48 -6.03
N THR A 71 11.59 1.15 -5.98
CA THR A 71 10.72 1.20 -7.16
C THR A 71 10.66 2.61 -7.74
N PHE A 72 10.51 3.63 -6.89
CA PHE A 72 10.47 5.03 -7.35
C PHE A 72 11.78 5.44 -7.99
N ALA A 73 12.91 5.02 -7.44
CA ALA A 73 14.23 5.31 -8.01
C ALA A 73 14.42 4.61 -9.35
N ARG A 74 14.06 3.34 -9.47
CA ARG A 74 14.20 2.57 -10.71
C ARG A 74 13.36 3.10 -11.85
N LEU A 75 12.13 3.46 -11.56
CA LEU A 75 11.17 3.93 -12.56
C LEU A 75 11.24 5.44 -12.75
N LYS A 76 12.11 6.12 -12.02
CA LYS A 76 12.31 7.57 -12.08
C LYS A 76 11.00 8.33 -11.81
N VAL A 77 10.22 7.85 -10.85
CA VAL A 77 8.97 8.50 -10.44
C VAL A 77 9.27 9.43 -9.27
N PRO A 78 8.96 10.74 -9.37
CA PRO A 78 9.16 11.66 -8.25
C PRO A 78 8.31 11.30 -7.04
N HIS A 79 8.89 11.41 -5.85
CA HIS A 79 8.17 11.14 -4.60
C HIS A 79 7.03 12.13 -4.37
N GLU A 80 7.11 13.33 -4.94
CA GLU A 80 6.09 14.38 -4.83
C GLU A 80 4.77 13.96 -5.47
N LYS A 81 4.78 12.95 -6.35
CA LYS A 81 3.56 12.41 -6.95
C LYS A 81 2.79 11.51 -6.00
N ILE A 82 3.39 11.08 -4.90
CA ILE A 82 2.71 10.25 -3.91
C ILE A 82 1.63 11.08 -3.22
N ARG A 83 0.42 10.53 -3.18
CA ARG A 83 -0.69 11.16 -2.47
C ARG A 83 -0.38 11.25 -0.98
N GLU A 84 -0.45 12.45 -0.41
CA GLU A 84 -0.22 12.64 1.01
C GLU A 84 -1.35 12.02 1.84
N ALA A 85 -0.98 11.10 2.71
CA ALA A 85 -1.90 10.50 3.65
C ALA A 85 -1.09 9.87 4.79
N SER A 86 -1.60 9.96 6.00
CA SER A 86 -0.89 9.44 7.18
C SER A 86 -0.70 7.92 7.15
N HIS A 87 -1.56 7.22 6.41
CA HIS A 87 -1.51 5.76 6.28
C HIS A 87 -0.63 5.26 5.12
N VAL A 88 -0.04 6.17 4.34
CA VAL A 88 0.85 5.85 3.22
C VAL A 88 2.27 6.28 3.59
N LYS A 89 3.22 5.35 3.55
CA LYS A 89 4.60 5.62 3.95
C LYS A 89 5.58 5.03 2.94
N LEU A 90 6.68 5.74 2.69
CA LEU A 90 7.81 5.21 1.94
C LEU A 90 8.70 4.39 2.86
N VAL A 91 9.14 3.22 2.38
CA VAL A 91 10.12 2.39 3.07
C VAL A 91 11.33 2.18 2.17
N PRO A 92 12.56 2.03 2.72
CA PRO A 92 13.78 1.91 1.92
C PRO A 92 13.74 0.74 0.94
N SER A 93 13.19 -0.40 1.33
CA SER A 93 13.08 -1.59 0.49
C SER A 93 11.84 -2.38 0.87
N GLY A 94 11.04 -2.73 -0.13
CA GLY A 94 9.85 -3.57 0.10
C GLY A 94 10.22 -4.96 0.63
N VAL A 95 11.26 -5.56 0.07
CA VAL A 95 11.71 -6.89 0.49
C VAL A 95 12.24 -6.87 1.92
N ALA A 96 13.06 -5.88 2.26
CA ALA A 96 13.59 -5.75 3.62
C ALA A 96 12.46 -5.49 4.63
N THR A 97 11.47 -4.68 4.25
CA THR A 97 10.32 -4.37 5.11
C THR A 97 9.48 -5.64 5.38
N VAL A 98 9.24 -6.45 4.35
CA VAL A 98 8.52 -7.73 4.52
C VAL A 98 9.29 -8.64 5.48
N ALA A 99 10.61 -8.74 5.32
CA ALA A 99 11.44 -9.54 6.21
C ALA A 99 11.37 -9.06 7.66
N ASP A 100 11.43 -7.74 7.87
CA ASP A 100 11.32 -7.15 9.20
C ASP A 100 9.96 -7.42 9.84
N LEU A 101 8.88 -7.29 9.07
CA LEU A 101 7.53 -7.56 9.55
C LEU A 101 7.37 -9.03 9.94
N GLN A 102 7.90 -9.95 9.13
CA GLN A 102 7.87 -11.37 9.45
C GLN A 102 8.66 -11.67 10.74
N ALA A 103 9.80 -11.02 10.93
CA ALA A 103 10.58 -11.16 12.14
C ALA A 103 9.83 -10.66 13.39
N LYS A 104 8.88 -9.73 13.20
CA LYS A 104 8.02 -9.20 14.28
C LYS A 104 6.74 -10.03 14.49
N GLY A 105 6.60 -11.14 13.79
CA GLY A 105 5.46 -12.04 13.93
C GLY A 105 4.36 -11.87 12.89
N PHE A 106 4.54 -11.00 11.89
CA PHE A 106 3.56 -10.87 10.80
C PHE A 106 3.65 -12.07 9.86
N SER A 107 2.50 -12.51 9.37
CA SER A 107 2.43 -13.50 8.30
C SER A 107 2.47 -12.82 6.94
N TYR A 108 3.11 -13.45 5.97
CA TYR A 108 3.20 -12.93 4.61
C TYR A 108 2.17 -13.57 3.70
N LEU A 109 1.37 -12.73 3.03
CA LEU A 109 0.40 -13.17 2.04
C LEU A 109 0.63 -12.36 0.76
N LYS A 110 0.96 -13.05 -0.33
CA LYS A 110 1.16 -12.39 -1.61
C LYS A 110 -0.18 -12.18 -2.30
N CYS A 111 -0.45 -10.93 -2.71
CA CYS A 111 -1.68 -10.55 -3.42
C CYS A 111 -1.34 -10.11 -4.84
N GLY A 112 -1.79 -10.88 -5.80
CA GLY A 112 -1.65 -10.55 -7.21
C GLY A 112 -0.39 -11.00 -7.86
#